data_3c219a9c09fa68c77b2aae5104baf02f
#
_entry.id   3c219a9c09fa68c77b2aae5104baf02f
#
_cell.length_a   1.000
_cell.length_b   1.000
_cell.length_c   1.000
_cell.angle_alpha   90.00
_cell.angle_beta   90.00
_cell.angle_gamma   90.00
#
_symmetry.space_group_name_H-M   'P 1'
#
loop_
_entity.id
_entity.type
_entity.pdbx_description
1 polymer ?
#
loop_
_entity_poly.entity_id
_entity_poly.type
_entity_poly.pdbx_seq_one_letter_code
_entity_poly.pdbx_strand_id
1 'polypeptide(L)'
;MPIAITPEHQDLADSVRSLVARVAPSEVLHAALETPIHNPPPYWQAAAEQGLQGVHLAESVGGQGFGLLELAVVLAEFGYGAVPGPFVPSAIASALISAHDPDTKVLTDLASGTAIAAYALDSGLTATRHGPDEKTLVIRGEIRAVAAAGEASLLVLPVAIDSGEEWVVLRADQLEIESVTSVDPLRPIAHVRVNAVEVDDDAVLSNLSVVAARALISTLLSAEAVGVARWATDTAADYAKIREQFGRPIGQFQAIKHKCAEMVADTERATAAVWDA
;
A
#
# COMPACT_ATOMS: atom_id res chain seq x y z
N MET A 1 3.21 -6.31 26.21
CA MET A 1 2.89 -4.90 25.97
C MET A 1 1.40 -4.82 25.74
N PRO A 2 0.68 -3.84 26.25
CA PRO A 2 -0.72 -3.68 25.88
C PRO A 2 -0.78 -3.34 24.39
N ILE A 3 -1.57 -4.07 23.63
CA ILE A 3 -1.98 -3.75 22.27
C ILE A 3 -2.96 -2.57 22.41
N ALA A 4 -2.44 -1.37 22.67
CA ALA A 4 -3.28 -0.22 22.91
C ALA A 4 -2.98 0.83 21.85
N ILE A 5 -4.01 1.17 21.08
CA ILE A 5 -4.02 2.41 20.30
C ILE A 5 -3.81 3.55 21.29
N THR A 6 -2.69 4.26 21.15
CA THR A 6 -2.39 5.41 22.01
C THR A 6 -3.20 6.64 21.59
N PRO A 7 -3.33 7.68 22.42
CA PRO A 7 -3.92 8.94 22.01
C PRO A 7 -3.26 9.53 20.75
N GLU A 8 -1.96 9.40 20.61
CA GLU A 8 -1.20 9.90 19.44
C GLU A 8 -1.62 9.17 18.15
N HIS A 9 -1.85 7.85 18.20
CA HIS A 9 -2.37 7.11 17.06
C HIS A 9 -3.80 7.53 16.70
N GLN A 10 -4.63 7.86 17.71
CA GLN A 10 -5.98 8.36 17.49
C GLN A 10 -5.94 9.74 16.82
N ASP A 11 -5.08 10.64 17.30
CA ASP A 11 -4.88 11.97 16.71
C ASP A 11 -4.39 11.88 15.27
N LEU A 12 -3.47 10.95 14.98
CA LEU A 12 -3.01 10.66 13.62
C LEU A 12 -4.17 10.16 12.75
N ALA A 13 -4.95 9.18 13.22
CA ALA A 13 -6.10 8.65 12.49
C ALA A 13 -7.12 9.76 12.17
N ASP A 14 -7.43 10.63 13.13
CA ASP A 14 -8.39 11.74 12.96
C ASP A 14 -7.88 12.79 11.96
N SER A 15 -6.57 13.08 11.98
CA SER A 15 -5.93 13.97 11.03
C SER A 15 -5.99 13.41 9.60
N VAL A 16 -5.62 12.13 9.42
CA VAL A 16 -5.66 11.45 8.12
C VAL A 16 -7.10 11.34 7.61
N ARG A 17 -8.05 10.97 8.46
CA ARG A 17 -9.48 10.91 8.11
C ARG A 17 -10.00 12.25 7.63
N SER A 18 -9.60 13.35 8.29
CA SER A 18 -9.97 14.70 7.89
C SER A 18 -9.37 15.08 6.52
N LEU A 19 -8.14 14.66 6.24
CA LEU A 19 -7.53 14.82 4.92
C LEU A 19 -8.32 14.03 3.87
N VAL A 20 -8.54 12.73 4.12
CA VAL A 20 -9.22 11.81 3.19
C VAL A 20 -10.63 12.32 2.85
N ALA A 21 -11.42 12.73 3.85
CA ALA A 21 -12.75 13.28 3.63
C ALA A 21 -12.76 14.54 2.74
N ARG A 22 -11.69 15.33 2.78
CA ARG A 22 -11.55 16.55 1.96
C ARG A 22 -11.08 16.26 0.53
N VAL A 23 -10.17 15.30 0.35
CA VAL A 23 -9.49 15.08 -0.94
C VAL A 23 -10.06 13.92 -1.76
N ALA A 24 -10.78 12.99 -1.11
CA ALA A 24 -11.43 11.84 -1.73
C ALA A 24 -12.90 11.71 -1.29
N PRO A 25 -13.72 12.78 -1.40
CA PRO A 25 -15.16 12.66 -1.15
C PRO A 25 -15.81 11.71 -2.18
N SER A 26 -17.02 11.25 -1.89
CA SER A 26 -17.71 10.23 -2.73
C SER A 26 -17.87 10.65 -4.19
N GLU A 27 -18.00 11.94 -4.48
CA GLU A 27 -18.09 12.46 -5.85
C GLU A 27 -16.78 12.23 -6.63
N VAL A 28 -15.63 12.41 -5.97
CA VAL A 28 -14.31 12.16 -6.56
C VAL A 28 -14.12 10.66 -6.81
N LEU A 29 -14.55 9.82 -5.87
CA LEU A 29 -14.48 8.35 -6.02
C LEU A 29 -15.37 7.87 -7.17
N HIS A 30 -16.62 8.35 -7.27
CA HIS A 30 -17.50 8.01 -8.38
C HIS A 30 -16.95 8.48 -9.73
N ALA A 31 -16.40 9.69 -9.81
CA ALA A 31 -15.76 10.17 -11.03
C ALA A 31 -14.56 9.31 -11.44
N ALA A 32 -13.78 8.83 -10.48
CA ALA A 32 -12.64 7.95 -10.73
C ALA A 32 -13.02 6.55 -11.26
N LEU A 33 -14.26 6.09 -11.04
CA LEU A 33 -14.76 4.87 -11.65
C LEU A 33 -14.98 4.98 -13.17
N GLU A 34 -15.23 6.19 -13.66
CA GLU A 34 -15.55 6.45 -15.06
C GLU A 34 -14.38 7.05 -15.84
N THR A 35 -13.47 7.73 -15.16
CA THR A 35 -12.35 8.46 -15.77
C THR A 35 -11.05 8.08 -15.10
N PRO A 36 -9.99 7.78 -15.86
CA PRO A 36 -8.68 7.50 -15.29
C PRO A 36 -8.22 8.60 -14.33
N ILE A 37 -7.64 8.18 -13.21
CA ILE A 37 -7.11 9.08 -12.20
C ILE A 37 -5.90 9.82 -12.77
N HIS A 38 -5.80 11.12 -12.50
CA HIS A 38 -4.61 11.91 -12.85
C HIS A 38 -3.39 11.40 -12.08
N ASN A 39 -2.24 11.39 -12.72
CA ASN A 39 -0.97 11.01 -12.12
C ASN A 39 -0.04 12.23 -12.00
N PRO A 40 0.38 12.64 -10.77
CA PRO A 40 -0.12 12.14 -9.48
C PRO A 40 -1.56 12.59 -9.18
N PRO A 41 -2.29 11.84 -8.33
CA PRO A 41 -3.64 12.23 -7.93
C PRO A 41 -3.66 13.59 -7.21
N PRO A 42 -4.78 14.35 -7.25
CA PRO A 42 -4.85 15.68 -6.62
C PRO A 42 -4.53 15.71 -5.12
N TYR A 43 -4.78 14.62 -4.41
CA TYR A 43 -4.47 14.52 -2.97
C TYR A 43 -2.98 14.32 -2.67
N TRP A 44 -2.16 13.91 -3.66
CA TRP A 44 -0.78 13.48 -3.47
C TRP A 44 0.09 14.53 -2.78
N GLN A 45 0.00 15.77 -3.26
CA GLN A 45 0.72 16.89 -2.66
C GLN A 45 0.22 17.19 -1.24
N ALA A 46 -1.08 17.18 -1.00
CA ALA A 46 -1.65 17.43 0.33
C ALA A 46 -1.23 16.36 1.35
N ALA A 47 -1.07 15.10 0.93
CA ALA A 47 -0.52 14.04 1.76
C ALA A 47 0.99 14.25 2.02
N ALA A 48 1.76 14.71 1.01
CA ALA A 48 3.18 15.04 1.16
C ALA A 48 3.41 16.21 2.12
N GLU A 49 2.60 17.26 2.04
CA GLU A 49 2.65 18.40 2.96
C GLU A 49 2.38 18.02 4.42
N GLN A 50 1.65 16.91 4.64
CA GLN A 50 1.45 16.31 5.97
C GLN A 50 2.51 15.25 6.32
N GLY A 51 3.48 14.99 5.45
CA GLY A 51 4.53 14.01 5.66
C GLY A 51 4.07 12.55 5.63
N LEU A 52 2.88 12.25 5.07
CA LEU A 52 2.30 10.90 5.15
C LEU A 52 3.05 9.87 4.34
N GLN A 53 3.67 10.26 3.19
CA GLN A 53 4.52 9.36 2.39
C GLN A 53 5.73 8.87 3.16
N GLY A 54 6.26 9.72 4.05
CA GLY A 54 7.46 9.44 4.84
C GLY A 54 7.18 9.19 6.33
N VAL A 55 5.92 8.91 6.74
CA VAL A 55 5.58 8.77 8.16
C VAL A 55 6.45 7.75 8.89
N HIS A 56 6.76 6.63 8.25
CA HIS A 56 7.54 5.51 8.78
C HIS A 56 9.05 5.59 8.46
N LEU A 57 9.46 6.57 7.67
CA LEU A 57 10.85 6.70 7.24
C LEU A 57 11.67 7.54 8.23
N ALA A 58 12.97 7.28 8.26
CA ALA A 58 13.90 8.00 9.13
C ALA A 58 13.94 9.52 8.81
N GLU A 59 14.19 10.33 9.82
CA GLU A 59 14.37 11.79 9.66
C GLU A 59 15.58 12.12 8.76
N SER A 60 16.62 11.27 8.75
CA SER A 60 17.81 11.42 7.90
C SER A 60 17.50 11.48 6.40
N VAL A 61 16.39 10.83 5.97
CA VAL A 61 15.91 10.84 4.59
C VAL A 61 14.68 11.73 4.38
N GLY A 62 14.37 12.60 5.34
CA GLY A 62 13.23 13.51 5.26
C GLY A 62 11.90 12.89 5.69
N GLY A 63 11.91 11.72 6.31
CA GLY A 63 10.73 11.11 6.92
C GLY A 63 10.36 11.73 8.27
N GLN A 64 9.31 11.20 8.91
CA GLN A 64 8.81 11.70 10.20
C GLN A 64 9.40 10.95 11.40
N GLY A 65 10.18 9.90 11.18
CA GLY A 65 10.85 9.12 12.23
C GLY A 65 9.92 8.24 13.07
N PHE A 66 8.66 8.04 12.64
CA PHE A 66 7.75 7.09 13.27
C PHE A 66 8.04 5.66 12.81
N GLY A 67 7.09 4.75 12.95
CA GLY A 67 7.26 3.33 12.62
C GLY A 67 6.19 2.78 11.69
N LEU A 68 6.24 1.47 11.50
CA LEU A 68 5.26 0.74 10.69
C LEU A 68 3.87 0.76 11.31
N LEU A 69 3.77 0.96 12.63
CA LEU A 69 2.51 1.07 13.33
C LEU A 69 1.73 2.32 12.91
N GLU A 70 2.41 3.48 12.85
CA GLU A 70 1.82 4.73 12.39
C GLU A 70 1.49 4.65 10.88
N LEU A 71 2.34 3.98 10.10
CA LEU A 71 1.99 3.70 8.69
C LEU A 71 0.73 2.86 8.58
N ALA A 72 0.56 1.82 9.41
CA ALA A 72 -0.65 1.00 9.41
C ALA A 72 -1.91 1.81 9.75
N VAL A 73 -1.81 2.80 10.68
CA VAL A 73 -2.90 3.75 10.96
C VAL A 73 -3.26 4.55 9.71
N VAL A 74 -2.26 5.11 9.02
CA VAL A 74 -2.47 5.87 7.78
C VAL A 74 -3.15 5.01 6.72
N LEU A 75 -2.64 3.79 6.48
CA LEU A 75 -3.19 2.87 5.48
C LEU A 75 -4.62 2.45 5.81
N ALA A 76 -4.96 2.26 7.09
CA ALA A 76 -6.33 1.96 7.51
C ALA A 76 -7.31 3.10 7.20
N GLU A 77 -6.91 4.36 7.38
CA GLU A 77 -7.75 5.51 7.03
C GLU A 77 -7.85 5.71 5.50
N PHE A 78 -6.78 5.41 4.75
CA PHE A 78 -6.82 5.38 3.29
C PHE A 78 -7.75 4.27 2.76
N GLY A 79 -7.71 3.08 3.39
CA GLY A 79 -8.64 1.99 3.10
C GLY A 79 -10.08 2.35 3.41
N TYR A 80 -10.35 2.97 4.56
CA TYR A 80 -11.69 3.43 4.96
C TYR A 80 -12.29 4.40 3.94
N GLY A 81 -11.47 5.33 3.42
CA GLY A 81 -11.88 6.29 2.41
C GLY A 81 -11.79 5.78 0.96
N ALA A 82 -11.40 4.53 0.73
CA ALA A 82 -11.15 3.96 -0.61
C ALA A 82 -10.29 4.89 -1.49
N VAL A 83 -9.27 5.53 -0.91
CA VAL A 83 -8.46 6.55 -1.59
C VAL A 83 -7.78 5.95 -2.82
N PRO A 84 -8.03 6.46 -4.03
CA PRO A 84 -7.54 5.87 -5.26
C PRO A 84 -6.05 6.16 -5.51
N GLY A 85 -5.40 5.37 -6.38
CA GLY A 85 -4.06 5.65 -6.90
C GLY A 85 -2.92 5.04 -6.08
N PRO A 86 -1.69 5.62 -6.16
CA PRO A 86 -0.45 4.92 -5.86
C PRO A 86 0.00 4.98 -4.38
N PHE A 87 -0.75 5.62 -3.45
CA PHE A 87 -0.26 5.84 -2.09
C PHE A 87 0.10 4.53 -1.39
N VAL A 88 -0.83 3.58 -1.35
CA VAL A 88 -0.62 2.29 -0.65
C VAL A 88 0.54 1.49 -1.26
N PRO A 89 0.59 1.27 -2.59
CA PRO A 89 1.76 0.63 -3.21
C PRO A 89 3.09 1.33 -2.93
N SER A 90 3.11 2.66 -2.98
CA SER A 90 4.33 3.44 -2.76
C SER A 90 4.80 3.37 -1.31
N ALA A 91 3.89 3.44 -0.35
CA ALA A 91 4.20 3.31 1.07
C ALA A 91 4.75 1.91 1.41
N ILE A 92 4.18 0.85 0.83
CA ILE A 92 4.68 -0.51 1.01
C ILE A 92 6.07 -0.67 0.37
N ALA A 93 6.26 -0.17 -0.85
CA ALA A 93 7.57 -0.24 -1.53
C ALA A 93 8.65 0.52 -0.75
N SER A 94 8.36 1.73 -0.23
CA SER A 94 9.30 2.49 0.59
C SER A 94 9.62 1.78 1.91
N ALA A 95 8.64 1.09 2.53
CA ALA A 95 8.87 0.28 3.73
C ALA A 95 9.80 -0.91 3.45
N LEU A 96 9.69 -1.58 2.29
CA LEU A 96 10.61 -2.65 1.88
C LEU A 96 12.04 -2.13 1.69
N ILE A 97 12.20 -0.99 1.03
CA ILE A 97 13.50 -0.35 0.83
C ILE A 97 14.10 0.07 2.18
N SER A 98 13.31 0.70 3.05
CA SER A 98 13.74 1.13 4.39
C SER A 98 14.13 -0.05 5.29
N ALA A 99 13.48 -1.19 5.16
CA ALA A 99 13.83 -2.40 5.91
C ALA A 99 15.20 -2.98 5.48
N HIS A 100 15.67 -2.70 4.26
CA HIS A 100 17.00 -3.05 3.79
C HIS A 100 18.05 -2.04 4.24
N ASP A 101 17.82 -0.75 3.96
CA ASP A 101 18.69 0.38 4.29
C ASP A 101 17.86 1.64 4.57
N PRO A 102 17.68 2.02 5.85
CA PRO A 102 16.84 3.15 6.23
C PRO A 102 17.41 4.52 5.85
N ASP A 103 18.70 4.58 5.53
CA ASP A 103 19.42 5.83 5.20
C ASP A 103 19.68 6.00 3.70
N THR A 104 19.21 5.07 2.86
CA THR A 104 19.41 5.17 1.41
C THR A 104 18.73 6.40 0.82
N LYS A 105 19.44 7.13 -0.05
CA LYS A 105 18.95 8.38 -0.66
C LYS A 105 17.70 8.21 -1.51
N VAL A 106 17.44 7.00 -2.00
CA VAL A 106 16.21 6.67 -2.75
C VAL A 106 14.96 6.99 -1.93
N LEU A 107 15.01 6.85 -0.60
CA LEU A 107 13.90 7.15 0.30
C LEU A 107 13.59 8.64 0.40
N THR A 108 14.53 9.54 0.12
CA THR A 108 14.31 11.00 0.20
C THR A 108 13.22 11.45 -0.78
N ASP A 109 13.28 10.97 -2.02
CA ASP A 109 12.28 11.32 -3.05
C ASP A 109 10.92 10.67 -2.76
N LEU A 110 10.92 9.48 -2.15
CA LEU A 110 9.69 8.81 -1.73
C LEU A 110 9.06 9.51 -0.52
N ALA A 111 9.86 9.92 0.48
CA ALA A 111 9.39 10.64 1.66
C ALA A 111 8.76 11.99 1.31
N SER A 112 9.35 12.72 0.37
CA SER A 112 8.84 14.02 -0.11
C SER A 112 7.68 13.91 -1.09
N GLY A 113 7.37 12.69 -1.59
CA GLY A 113 6.36 12.46 -2.61
C GLY A 113 6.78 12.92 -4.02
N THR A 114 8.06 13.26 -4.26
CA THR A 114 8.57 13.58 -5.60
C THR A 114 8.75 12.34 -6.47
N ALA A 115 8.88 11.16 -5.85
CA ALA A 115 8.86 9.87 -6.50
C ALA A 115 7.68 9.01 -6.04
N ILE A 116 7.24 8.12 -6.89
CA ILE A 116 6.26 7.09 -6.61
C ILE A 116 6.95 5.74 -6.81
N ALA A 117 6.72 4.79 -5.91
CA ALA A 117 7.19 3.44 -6.05
C ALA A 117 6.03 2.44 -6.17
N ALA A 118 6.31 1.29 -6.76
CA ALA A 118 5.41 0.16 -6.82
C ALA A 118 6.13 -1.10 -6.37
N TYR A 119 5.39 -2.16 -6.08
CA TYR A 119 5.96 -3.47 -5.75
C TYR A 119 5.14 -4.59 -6.38
N ALA A 120 5.73 -5.76 -6.50
CA ALA A 120 5.03 -6.96 -6.90
C ALA A 120 5.17 -8.07 -5.85
N LEU A 121 4.17 -8.95 -5.75
CA LEU A 121 4.21 -10.15 -4.89
C LEU A 121 4.65 -11.39 -5.66
N ASP A 122 4.31 -11.46 -6.94
CA ASP A 122 4.59 -12.62 -7.78
C ASP A 122 5.95 -12.49 -8.45
N SER A 123 6.72 -13.58 -8.42
CA SER A 123 7.99 -13.70 -9.10
C SER A 123 7.77 -14.25 -10.53
N GLY A 124 7.50 -13.36 -11.48
CA GLY A 124 7.56 -13.69 -12.91
C GLY A 124 8.94 -13.40 -13.51
N LEU A 125 9.90 -12.96 -12.71
CA LEU A 125 11.25 -12.58 -13.12
C LEU A 125 12.26 -13.63 -12.69
N THR A 126 13.29 -13.80 -13.54
CA THR A 126 14.47 -14.61 -13.24
C THR A 126 15.71 -13.76 -13.39
N ALA A 127 16.74 -14.03 -12.62
CA ALA A 127 18.04 -13.40 -12.78
C ALA A 127 19.17 -14.43 -12.82
N THR A 128 20.22 -14.07 -13.54
CA THR A 128 21.50 -14.78 -13.52
C THR A 128 22.58 -13.82 -13.09
N ARG A 129 23.50 -14.30 -12.22
CA ARG A 129 24.65 -13.51 -11.79
C ARG A 129 25.79 -13.65 -12.79
N HIS A 130 26.44 -12.55 -13.08
CA HIS A 130 27.53 -12.45 -14.04
C HIS A 130 28.68 -11.61 -13.48
N GLY A 131 29.81 -11.66 -14.23
CA GLY A 131 31.03 -10.92 -13.90
C GLY A 131 32.02 -11.71 -13.05
N PRO A 132 33.23 -11.17 -12.85
CA PRO A 132 34.31 -11.87 -12.15
C PRO A 132 34.03 -12.12 -10.67
N ASP A 133 33.15 -11.30 -10.06
CA ASP A 133 32.74 -11.41 -8.64
C ASP A 133 31.24 -11.75 -8.49
N GLU A 134 30.56 -12.13 -9.57
CA GLU A 134 29.10 -12.42 -9.61
C GLU A 134 28.23 -11.27 -9.06
N LYS A 135 28.70 -10.02 -9.19
CA LYS A 135 28.03 -8.84 -8.61
C LYS A 135 26.97 -8.21 -9.50
N THR A 136 26.92 -8.58 -10.77
CA THR A 136 25.94 -8.07 -11.71
C THR A 136 24.83 -9.09 -11.91
N LEU A 137 23.58 -8.68 -11.73
CA LEU A 137 22.41 -9.48 -12.06
C LEU A 137 21.88 -9.07 -13.43
N VAL A 138 21.59 -10.06 -14.29
CA VAL A 138 20.86 -9.87 -15.54
C VAL A 138 19.46 -10.41 -15.36
N ILE A 139 18.46 -9.51 -15.32
CA ILE A 139 17.07 -9.81 -15.00
C ILE A 139 16.22 -9.89 -16.26
N ARG A 140 15.35 -10.90 -16.32
CA ARG A 140 14.43 -11.14 -17.45
C ARG A 140 13.09 -11.67 -16.95
N GLY A 141 12.04 -11.43 -17.73
CA GLY A 141 10.71 -12.00 -17.49
C GLY A 141 9.59 -10.99 -17.52
N GLU A 142 8.44 -11.37 -16.99
CA GLU A 142 7.26 -10.51 -16.95
C GLU A 142 6.43 -10.74 -15.69
N ILE A 143 5.80 -9.66 -15.20
CA ILE A 143 4.82 -9.69 -14.11
C ILE A 143 3.54 -9.01 -14.61
N ARG A 144 2.40 -9.69 -14.49
CA ARG A 144 1.17 -9.28 -15.19
C ARG A 144 0.28 -8.28 -14.49
N ALA A 145 0.39 -8.09 -13.22
CA ALA A 145 -0.55 -7.23 -12.48
C ALA A 145 0.16 -6.51 -11.34
N VAL A 146 0.96 -5.51 -11.69
CA VAL A 146 1.68 -4.71 -10.71
C VAL A 146 0.86 -3.44 -10.43
N ALA A 147 0.39 -3.29 -9.20
CA ALA A 147 -0.37 -2.12 -8.79
C ALA A 147 0.49 -0.85 -8.86
N ALA A 148 -0.08 0.22 -9.44
CA ALA A 148 0.55 1.52 -9.62
C ALA A 148 1.86 1.53 -10.42
N ALA A 149 2.24 0.44 -11.12
CA ALA A 149 3.49 0.43 -11.88
C ALA A 149 3.52 1.47 -13.01
N GLY A 150 2.37 1.77 -13.61
CA GLY A 150 2.28 2.81 -14.65
C GLY A 150 2.51 4.24 -14.13
N GLU A 151 2.49 4.44 -12.82
CA GLU A 151 2.68 5.71 -12.14
C GLU A 151 4.03 5.80 -11.44
N ALA A 152 4.69 4.65 -11.25
CA ALA A 152 5.90 4.54 -10.46
C ALA A 152 7.15 4.94 -11.25
N SER A 153 8.11 5.56 -10.57
CA SER A 153 9.47 5.75 -11.04
C SER A 153 10.41 4.63 -10.61
N LEU A 154 10.03 3.89 -9.56
CA LEU A 154 10.78 2.79 -8.96
C LEU A 154 9.87 1.58 -8.74
N LEU A 155 10.38 0.39 -8.97
CA LEU A 155 9.67 -0.87 -8.71
C LEU A 155 10.50 -1.79 -7.82
N VAL A 156 9.91 -2.28 -6.75
CA VAL A 156 10.48 -3.30 -5.85
C VAL A 156 9.91 -4.65 -6.25
N LEU A 157 10.75 -5.49 -6.84
CA LEU A 157 10.32 -6.70 -7.51
C LEU A 157 11.05 -7.94 -6.98
N PRO A 158 10.33 -9.07 -6.74
CA PRO A 158 10.97 -10.34 -6.43
C PRO A 158 11.53 -10.99 -7.70
N VAL A 159 12.72 -11.55 -7.59
CA VAL A 159 13.45 -12.17 -8.70
C VAL A 159 13.93 -13.55 -8.28
N ALA A 160 13.58 -14.58 -9.04
CA ALA A 160 14.10 -15.92 -8.82
C ALA A 160 15.55 -16.04 -9.31
N ILE A 161 16.41 -16.56 -8.45
CA ILE A 161 17.80 -16.90 -8.73
C ILE A 161 18.03 -18.39 -8.43
N ASP A 162 19.16 -18.94 -8.82
CA ASP A 162 19.47 -20.36 -8.61
C ASP A 162 19.43 -20.78 -7.12
N SER A 163 19.78 -19.85 -6.21
CA SER A 163 19.79 -20.09 -4.76
C SER A 163 18.47 -19.80 -4.05
N GLY A 164 17.44 -19.30 -4.75
CA GLY A 164 16.16 -18.94 -4.14
C GLY A 164 15.49 -17.72 -4.78
N GLU A 165 15.12 -16.74 -3.99
CA GLU A 165 14.49 -15.49 -4.42
C GLU A 165 15.19 -14.31 -3.75
N GLU A 166 15.42 -13.25 -4.51
CA GLU A 166 15.93 -11.97 -4.03
C GLU A 166 14.94 -10.85 -4.38
N TRP A 167 15.03 -9.74 -3.68
CA TRP A 167 14.25 -8.53 -3.98
C TRP A 167 15.16 -7.46 -4.55
N VAL A 168 14.73 -6.83 -5.63
CA VAL A 168 15.50 -5.81 -6.34
C VAL A 168 14.71 -4.53 -6.51
N VAL A 169 15.41 -3.38 -6.54
CA VAL A 169 14.85 -2.08 -6.91
C VAL A 169 15.24 -1.76 -8.33
N LEU A 170 14.25 -1.65 -9.23
CA LEU A 170 14.46 -1.28 -10.62
C LEU A 170 13.85 0.09 -10.92
N ARG A 171 14.48 0.83 -11.82
CA ARG A 171 13.92 2.09 -12.33
C ARG A 171 12.91 1.81 -13.43
N ALA A 172 11.80 2.51 -13.42
CA ALA A 172 10.74 2.32 -14.41
C ALA A 172 11.21 2.59 -15.86
N ASP A 173 12.17 3.50 -16.05
CA ASP A 173 12.74 3.82 -17.36
C ASP A 173 13.58 2.69 -17.98
N GLN A 174 13.91 1.66 -17.20
CA GLN A 174 14.60 0.44 -17.67
C GLN A 174 13.63 -0.68 -18.11
N LEU A 175 12.31 -0.47 -17.92
CA LEU A 175 11.28 -1.49 -18.03
C LEU A 175 10.28 -1.16 -19.13
N GLU A 176 9.65 -2.18 -19.70
CA GLU A 176 8.46 -2.01 -20.52
C GLU A 176 7.23 -2.12 -19.61
N ILE A 177 6.50 -1.03 -19.44
CA ILE A 177 5.32 -0.94 -18.58
C ILE A 177 4.10 -0.64 -19.44
N GLU A 178 3.15 -1.55 -19.46
CA GLU A 178 1.91 -1.45 -20.22
C GLU A 178 0.71 -1.43 -19.27
N SER A 179 -0.02 -0.32 -19.22
CA SER A 179 -1.24 -0.20 -18.45
C SER A 179 -2.30 -1.19 -18.95
N VAL A 180 -2.95 -1.90 -18.03
CA VAL A 180 -4.02 -2.85 -18.35
C VAL A 180 -5.30 -2.49 -17.58
N THR A 181 -6.44 -2.97 -18.08
CA THR A 181 -7.72 -2.73 -17.42
C THR A 181 -7.77 -3.44 -16.08
N SER A 182 -7.90 -2.69 -15.00
CA SER A 182 -8.10 -3.23 -13.66
C SER A 182 -9.57 -3.57 -13.40
N VAL A 183 -9.81 -4.60 -12.60
CA VAL A 183 -11.14 -4.90 -12.05
C VAL A 183 -11.59 -3.81 -11.09
N ASP A 184 -10.66 -3.23 -10.34
CA ASP A 184 -10.88 -2.06 -9.50
C ASP A 184 -10.30 -0.81 -10.20
N PRO A 185 -11.15 0.08 -10.76
CA PRO A 185 -10.67 1.31 -11.42
C PRO A 185 -9.92 2.26 -10.49
N LEU A 186 -10.11 2.16 -9.17
CA LEU A 186 -9.41 2.98 -8.17
C LEU A 186 -7.97 2.49 -7.94
N ARG A 187 -7.64 1.29 -8.42
CA ARG A 187 -6.32 0.65 -8.29
C ARG A 187 -5.76 0.31 -9.67
N PRO A 188 -5.17 1.29 -10.37
CA PRO A 188 -4.53 1.04 -11.66
C PRO A 188 -3.46 -0.04 -11.56
N ILE A 189 -3.44 -0.94 -12.53
CA ILE A 189 -2.43 -1.99 -12.65
C ILE A 189 -1.74 -1.91 -14.00
N ALA A 190 -0.53 -2.42 -14.08
CA ALA A 190 0.22 -2.54 -15.32
C ALA A 190 0.90 -3.91 -15.44
N HIS A 191 1.14 -4.30 -16.67
CA HIS A 191 2.02 -5.39 -17.04
C HIS A 191 3.44 -4.85 -17.14
N VAL A 192 4.37 -5.51 -16.49
CA VAL A 192 5.79 -5.12 -16.44
C VAL A 192 6.62 -6.20 -17.11
N ARG A 193 7.40 -5.83 -18.14
CA ARG A 193 8.37 -6.71 -18.80
C ARG A 193 9.79 -6.20 -18.54
N VAL A 194 10.69 -7.13 -18.27
CA VAL A 194 12.11 -6.88 -18.03
C VAL A 194 12.92 -7.61 -19.07
N ASN A 195 13.58 -6.87 -19.96
CA ASN A 195 14.31 -7.40 -21.11
C ASN A 195 15.82 -7.31 -20.89
N ALA A 196 16.38 -8.25 -20.12
CA ALA A 196 17.82 -8.32 -19.84
C ALA A 196 18.36 -7.02 -19.20
N VAL A 197 17.70 -6.53 -18.17
CA VAL A 197 18.18 -5.38 -17.39
C VAL A 197 19.33 -5.86 -16.53
N GLU A 198 20.47 -5.15 -16.64
CA GLU A 198 21.65 -5.37 -15.82
C GLU A 198 21.63 -4.41 -14.63
N VAL A 199 21.79 -4.96 -13.43
CA VAL A 199 21.91 -4.19 -12.18
C VAL A 199 23.06 -4.73 -11.33
N ASP A 200 23.63 -3.85 -10.53
CA ASP A 200 24.65 -4.20 -9.56
C ASP A 200 24.04 -4.62 -8.22
N ASP A 201 24.83 -5.18 -7.32
CA ASP A 201 24.40 -5.64 -6.00
C ASP A 201 23.76 -4.55 -5.14
N ASP A 202 24.01 -3.28 -5.41
CA ASP A 202 23.40 -2.14 -4.69
C ASP A 202 21.88 -1.99 -5.00
N ALA A 203 21.41 -2.58 -6.09
CA ALA A 203 19.99 -2.67 -6.39
C ALA A 203 19.28 -3.82 -5.64
N VAL A 204 20.04 -4.74 -5.01
CA VAL A 204 19.51 -5.90 -4.31
C VAL A 204 19.23 -5.56 -2.84
N LEU A 205 18.03 -5.83 -2.37
CA LEU A 205 17.64 -5.67 -0.97
C LEU A 205 18.18 -6.83 -0.11
N SER A 206 19.50 -7.00 -0.07
CA SER A 206 20.19 -8.16 0.54
C SER A 206 19.96 -8.34 2.04
N ASN A 207 19.64 -7.26 2.77
CA ASN A 207 19.31 -7.31 4.21
C ASN A 207 17.84 -7.68 4.47
N LEU A 208 17.03 -7.81 3.43
CA LEU A 208 15.59 -8.13 3.52
C LEU A 208 15.34 -9.57 3.08
N SER A 209 15.04 -10.45 4.02
CA SER A 209 14.69 -11.82 3.66
C SER A 209 13.32 -11.89 2.97
N VAL A 210 13.13 -12.88 2.10
CA VAL A 210 11.86 -13.11 1.39
C VAL A 210 10.68 -13.24 2.36
N VAL A 211 10.89 -13.93 3.47
CA VAL A 211 9.85 -14.10 4.51
C VAL A 211 9.48 -12.77 5.13
N ALA A 212 10.48 -11.94 5.48
CA ALA A 212 10.26 -10.62 6.07
C ALA A 212 9.58 -9.68 5.07
N ALA A 213 9.99 -9.68 3.79
CA ALA A 213 9.35 -8.87 2.75
C ALA A 213 7.88 -9.22 2.59
N ARG A 214 7.57 -10.51 2.47
CA ARG A 214 6.17 -10.98 2.32
C ARG A 214 5.33 -10.72 3.56
N ALA A 215 5.89 -10.87 4.76
CA ALA A 215 5.22 -10.53 6.01
C ALA A 215 4.90 -9.03 6.06
N LEU A 216 5.87 -8.17 5.78
CA LEU A 216 5.70 -6.72 5.75
C LEU A 216 4.59 -6.30 4.76
N ILE A 217 4.63 -6.78 3.53
CA ILE A 217 3.60 -6.52 2.53
C ILE A 217 2.22 -6.97 3.03
N SER A 218 2.12 -8.19 3.55
CA SER A 218 0.85 -8.75 4.01
C SER A 218 0.27 -7.96 5.18
N THR A 219 1.10 -7.55 6.13
CA THR A 219 0.67 -6.73 7.28
C THR A 219 0.14 -5.37 6.83
N LEU A 220 0.88 -4.66 5.96
CA LEU A 220 0.48 -3.34 5.49
C LEU A 220 -0.77 -3.39 4.58
N LEU A 221 -0.90 -4.40 3.70
CA LEU A 221 -2.14 -4.62 2.95
C LEU A 221 -3.32 -4.96 3.85
N SER A 222 -3.08 -5.72 4.92
CA SER A 222 -4.13 -6.03 5.90
C SER A 222 -4.58 -4.79 6.65
N ALA A 223 -3.69 -3.82 6.91
CA ALA A 223 -4.06 -2.54 7.50
C ALA A 223 -5.04 -1.75 6.60
N GLU A 224 -4.77 -1.67 5.30
CA GLU A 224 -5.72 -1.08 4.34
C GLU A 224 -7.05 -1.84 4.34
N ALA A 225 -7.01 -3.18 4.27
CA ALA A 225 -8.20 -4.02 4.23
C ALA A 225 -9.09 -3.87 5.49
N VAL A 226 -8.50 -3.69 6.66
CA VAL A 226 -9.22 -3.38 7.90
C VAL A 226 -9.97 -2.05 7.80
N GLY A 227 -9.37 -1.04 7.17
CA GLY A 227 -10.05 0.23 6.88
C GLY A 227 -11.31 0.03 6.03
N VAL A 228 -11.20 -0.74 4.95
CA VAL A 228 -12.34 -1.10 4.09
C VAL A 228 -13.42 -1.87 4.87
N ALA A 229 -13.01 -2.84 5.70
CA ALA A 229 -13.95 -3.62 6.52
C ALA A 229 -14.69 -2.74 7.54
N ARG A 230 -14.00 -1.77 8.15
CA ARG A 230 -14.60 -0.79 9.07
C ARG A 230 -15.63 0.08 8.35
N TRP A 231 -15.29 0.61 7.17
CA TRP A 231 -16.24 1.37 6.35
C TRP A 231 -17.48 0.54 6.00
N ALA A 232 -17.30 -0.71 5.58
CA ALA A 232 -18.43 -1.59 5.25
C ALA A 232 -19.34 -1.86 6.46
N THR A 233 -18.73 -2.06 7.64
CA THR A 233 -19.43 -2.27 8.91
C THR A 233 -20.26 -1.04 9.30
N ASP A 234 -19.64 0.15 9.28
CA ASP A 234 -20.30 1.41 9.63
C ASP A 234 -21.45 1.70 8.65
N THR A 235 -21.19 1.57 7.35
CA THR A 235 -22.19 1.78 6.29
C THR A 235 -23.39 0.83 6.45
N ALA A 236 -23.14 -0.45 6.72
CA ALA A 236 -24.21 -1.42 6.93
C ALA A 236 -25.04 -1.10 8.19
N ALA A 237 -24.38 -0.71 9.27
CA ALA A 237 -25.02 -0.33 10.52
C ALA A 237 -25.88 0.93 10.35
N ASP A 238 -25.37 1.94 9.66
CA ASP A 238 -26.09 3.19 9.38
C ASP A 238 -27.28 2.95 8.43
N TYR A 239 -27.08 2.16 7.37
CA TYR A 239 -28.18 1.77 6.49
C TYR A 239 -29.28 1.04 7.26
N ALA A 240 -28.93 0.15 8.19
CA ALA A 240 -29.89 -0.58 9.00
C ALA A 240 -30.73 0.31 9.93
N LYS A 241 -30.25 1.52 10.28
CA LYS A 241 -30.98 2.52 11.10
C LYS A 241 -32.03 3.26 10.28
N ILE A 242 -31.83 3.44 8.96
CA ILE A 242 -32.66 4.30 8.11
C ILE A 242 -33.56 3.50 7.14
N ARG A 243 -33.14 2.31 6.73
CA ARG A 243 -33.95 1.48 5.80
C ARG A 243 -35.13 0.87 6.53
N GLU A 244 -36.34 1.15 6.05
CA GLU A 244 -37.56 0.58 6.61
C GLU A 244 -38.09 -0.57 5.79
N GLN A 245 -38.56 -1.62 6.48
CA GLN A 245 -39.33 -2.72 5.97
C GLN A 245 -40.32 -3.18 7.07
N PHE A 246 -41.54 -3.61 6.67
CA PHE A 246 -42.56 -4.02 7.60
C PHE A 246 -42.89 -2.95 8.65
N GLY A 247 -42.88 -1.67 8.25
CA GLY A 247 -43.28 -0.53 9.07
C GLY A 247 -42.26 -0.12 10.15
N ARG A 248 -40.98 -0.55 10.06
CA ARG A 248 -39.91 -0.18 10.99
C ARG A 248 -38.53 -0.30 10.38
N PRO A 249 -37.50 0.38 10.91
CA PRO A 249 -36.12 0.22 10.51
C PRO A 249 -35.66 -1.24 10.58
N ILE A 250 -34.93 -1.70 9.54
CA ILE A 250 -34.47 -3.11 9.46
C ILE A 250 -33.53 -3.48 10.62
N GLY A 251 -32.79 -2.54 11.18
CA GLY A 251 -31.95 -2.72 12.37
C GLY A 251 -32.73 -3.11 13.63
N GLN A 252 -34.06 -3.04 13.64
CA GLN A 252 -34.88 -3.54 14.74
C GLN A 252 -35.10 -5.06 14.68
N PHE A 253 -34.83 -5.72 13.53
CA PHE A 253 -34.93 -7.16 13.41
C PHE A 253 -33.68 -7.84 13.98
N GLN A 254 -33.89 -8.86 14.80
CA GLN A 254 -32.82 -9.55 15.52
C GLN A 254 -31.72 -10.11 14.58
N ALA A 255 -32.13 -10.69 13.45
CA ALA A 255 -31.18 -11.23 12.47
C ALA A 255 -30.24 -10.16 11.89
N ILE A 256 -30.73 -8.94 11.67
CA ILE A 256 -29.88 -7.81 11.19
C ILE A 256 -28.96 -7.34 12.30
N LYS A 257 -29.46 -7.20 13.55
CA LYS A 257 -28.61 -6.85 14.69
C LYS A 257 -27.45 -7.83 14.88
N HIS A 258 -27.71 -9.13 14.78
CA HIS A 258 -26.68 -10.16 14.90
C HIS A 258 -25.63 -10.03 13.79
N LYS A 259 -26.06 -9.83 12.52
CA LYS A 259 -25.10 -9.61 11.42
C LYS A 259 -24.20 -8.37 11.65
N CYS A 260 -24.79 -7.24 12.05
CA CYS A 260 -23.99 -6.06 12.37
C CYS A 260 -23.03 -6.29 13.55
N ALA A 261 -23.48 -7.01 14.59
CA ALA A 261 -22.62 -7.35 15.73
C ALA A 261 -21.47 -8.28 15.35
N GLU A 262 -21.72 -9.26 14.47
CA GLU A 262 -20.68 -10.15 13.92
C GLU A 262 -19.67 -9.35 13.08
N MET A 263 -20.14 -8.45 12.20
CA MET A 263 -19.25 -7.57 11.43
C MET A 263 -18.34 -6.72 12.31
N VAL A 264 -18.87 -6.11 13.37
CA VAL A 264 -18.05 -5.35 14.35
C VAL A 264 -17.02 -6.28 14.99
N ALA A 265 -17.42 -7.45 15.48
CA ALA A 265 -16.52 -8.39 16.14
C ALA A 265 -15.42 -8.90 15.20
N ASP A 266 -15.74 -9.13 13.93
CA ASP A 266 -14.76 -9.56 12.91
C ASP A 266 -13.79 -8.42 12.57
N THR A 267 -14.28 -7.20 12.41
CA THR A 267 -13.46 -6.02 12.14
C THR A 267 -12.49 -5.74 13.30
N GLU A 268 -12.97 -5.81 14.55
CA GLU A 268 -12.11 -5.62 15.73
C GLU A 268 -11.04 -6.72 15.85
N ARG A 269 -11.40 -7.99 15.56
CA ARG A 269 -10.43 -9.09 15.53
C ARG A 269 -9.36 -8.90 14.45
N ALA A 270 -9.77 -8.47 13.25
CA ALA A 270 -8.85 -8.19 12.16
C ALA A 270 -7.92 -7.02 12.51
N THR A 271 -8.46 -5.95 13.12
CA THR A 271 -7.69 -4.81 13.61
C THR A 271 -6.63 -5.27 14.62
N ALA A 272 -7.02 -6.04 15.61
CA ALA A 272 -6.09 -6.55 16.63
C ALA A 272 -4.99 -7.45 16.02
N ALA A 273 -5.32 -8.26 15.00
CA ALA A 273 -4.34 -9.10 14.32
C ALA A 273 -3.30 -8.28 13.54
N VAL A 274 -3.72 -7.19 12.87
CA VAL A 274 -2.79 -6.28 12.17
C VAL A 274 -1.87 -5.56 13.15
N TRP A 275 -2.38 -5.20 14.33
CA TRP A 275 -1.58 -4.52 15.36
C TRP A 275 -0.58 -5.44 16.07
N ASP A 276 -0.82 -6.75 16.07
CA ASP A 276 0.07 -7.76 16.67
C ASP A 276 1.14 -8.28 15.70
N ALA A 277 0.96 -8.05 14.39
CA ALA A 277 1.84 -8.54 13.34
C ALA A 277 3.07 -7.65 13.12
#